data_ab9b9f31d1c98b617ec409a4345ccb84
#
_entry.id   ab9b9f31d1c98b617ec409a4345ccb84
#
_cell.length_a   1.000
_cell.length_b   1.000
_cell.length_c   1.000
_cell.angle_alpha   90.00
_cell.angle_beta   90.00
_cell.angle_gamma   90.00
#
_symmetry.space_group_name_H-M   'P 1'
#
loop_
_entity.id
_entity.type
_entity.pdbx_description
1 polymer ?
#
loop_
_entity_poly.entity_id
_entity_poly.type
_entity_poly.pdbx_seq_one_letter_code
_entity_poly.pdbx_strand_id
1 'polypeptide(L)'
;YMYKEGSVPMKTKLTYFGHACFMLTRGDVSMIFDPFLTGNTWDIAKKEDIKCQYIFVSHGHDDHYGDTEYIAKENDALVISTAEVAGKAAAAGCRAHAMHLGGKFDFEFGSVRMVPAFHGAGVPGGHAAGCIVDFYGDILYFAGDTALFSDMKLLNRFGDIDYALLPIGD
;
A
#
# COMPACT_ATOMS: atom_id res chain seq x y z
N TYR A 1 4.94 -1.22 25.55
CA TYR A 1 5.88 -0.16 25.13
C TYR A 1 5.92 0.90 26.22
N MET A 2 7.10 1.11 26.83
CA MET A 2 7.29 2.17 27.84
C MET A 2 7.56 3.48 27.09
N TYR A 3 6.63 4.44 27.14
CA TYR A 3 6.87 5.80 26.67
C TYR A 3 7.89 6.47 27.63
N LYS A 4 8.96 7.05 27.08
CA LYS A 4 9.79 7.99 27.84
C LYS A 4 8.94 9.24 28.11
N GLU A 5 8.76 9.58 29.38
CA GLU A 5 8.10 10.82 29.77
C GLU A 5 8.78 12.02 29.07
N GLY A 6 8.01 12.81 28.33
CA GLY A 6 8.44 14.07 27.71
C GLY A 6 8.59 14.04 26.16
N SER A 7 8.38 12.92 25.44
CA SER A 7 8.38 12.93 23.99
C SER A 7 6.97 13.17 23.46
N VAL A 8 6.79 14.20 22.64
CA VAL A 8 5.57 14.36 21.85
C VAL A 8 5.42 13.09 20.98
N PRO A 9 4.29 12.36 21.06
CA PRO A 9 4.12 11.16 20.26
C PRO A 9 4.24 11.52 18.78
N MET A 10 5.13 10.83 18.06
CA MET A 10 5.25 11.01 16.62
C MET A 10 3.92 10.65 15.96
N LYS A 11 3.38 11.57 15.16
CA LYS A 11 2.14 11.36 14.42
C LYS A 11 2.43 10.71 13.08
N THR A 12 1.56 9.82 12.65
CA THR A 12 1.55 9.33 11.27
C THR A 12 1.11 10.45 10.33
N LYS A 13 1.85 10.64 9.27
CA LYS A 13 1.51 11.56 8.18
C LYS A 13 1.02 10.76 6.99
N LEU A 14 -0.16 11.12 6.48
CA LEU A 14 -0.67 10.64 5.20
C LEU A 14 -0.42 11.70 4.14
N THR A 15 0.26 11.35 3.06
CA THR A 15 0.52 12.21 1.91
C THR A 15 -0.17 11.63 0.68
N TYR A 16 -0.86 12.47 -0.09
CA TYR A 16 -1.52 12.12 -1.34
C TYR A 16 -0.76 12.70 -2.53
N PHE A 17 -0.44 11.87 -3.51
CA PHE A 17 0.31 12.25 -4.72
C PHE A 17 -0.53 12.28 -5.99
N GLY A 18 -1.83 12.08 -5.89
CA GLY A 18 -2.74 11.98 -7.02
C GLY A 18 -3.07 10.52 -7.39
N HIS A 19 -4.17 10.32 -8.10
CA HIS A 19 -4.71 9.02 -8.48
C HIS A 19 -4.87 8.12 -7.24
N ALA A 20 -4.31 6.93 -7.23
CA ALA A 20 -4.30 6.01 -6.08
C ALA A 20 -2.97 6.04 -5.28
N CYS A 21 -2.08 7.01 -5.57
CA CYS A 21 -0.77 7.07 -4.94
C CYS A 21 -0.80 7.83 -3.62
N PHE A 22 -0.56 7.11 -2.52
CA PHE A 22 -0.50 7.64 -1.16
C PHE A 22 0.77 7.19 -0.45
N MET A 23 1.18 7.91 0.58
CA MET A 23 2.30 7.49 1.44
C MET A 23 1.99 7.76 2.90
N LEU A 24 2.19 6.74 3.74
CA LEU A 24 2.26 6.86 5.19
C LEU A 24 3.71 7.07 5.62
N THR A 25 3.92 7.99 6.55
CA THR A 25 5.25 8.24 7.15
C THR A 25 5.12 8.43 8.65
N ARG A 26 5.98 7.76 9.43
CA ARG A 26 6.13 7.99 10.87
C ARG A 26 7.59 7.81 11.27
N GLY A 27 8.22 8.91 11.70
CA GLY A 27 9.67 8.93 11.92
C GLY A 27 10.42 8.64 10.61
N ASP A 28 11.30 7.65 10.65
CA ASP A 28 12.12 7.25 9.51
C ASP A 28 11.48 6.14 8.66
N VAL A 29 10.27 5.67 9.03
CA VAL A 29 9.56 4.61 8.30
C VAL A 29 8.50 5.19 7.40
N SER A 30 8.53 4.80 6.14
CA SER A 30 7.54 5.19 5.12
C SER A 30 7.07 3.99 4.32
N MET A 31 5.78 3.99 4.00
CA MET A 31 5.11 3.01 3.14
C MET A 31 4.32 3.76 2.06
N ILE A 32 4.64 3.51 0.80
CA ILE A 32 3.91 4.07 -0.36
C ILE A 32 2.95 3.04 -0.93
N PHE A 33 1.80 3.49 -1.41
CA PHE A 33 0.74 2.71 -2.01
C PHE A 33 0.59 3.09 -3.48
N ASP A 34 0.51 2.08 -4.35
CA ASP A 34 0.29 2.21 -5.79
C ASP A 34 1.09 3.37 -6.41
N PRO A 35 2.42 3.27 -6.47
CA PRO A 35 3.32 4.39 -6.76
C PRO A 35 3.32 4.75 -8.25
N PHE A 36 2.20 5.27 -8.75
CA PHE A 36 2.07 5.85 -10.07
C PHE A 36 2.40 7.34 -10.03
N LEU A 37 3.64 7.69 -10.32
CA LEU A 37 4.14 9.08 -10.33
C LEU A 37 4.49 9.52 -11.76
N THR A 38 5.22 8.69 -12.50
CA THR A 38 5.51 8.94 -13.92
C THR A 38 4.23 8.82 -14.74
N GLY A 39 3.80 9.93 -15.35
CA GLY A 39 2.55 9.99 -16.12
C GLY A 39 1.32 10.37 -15.29
N ASN A 40 1.46 10.53 -13.98
CA ASN A 40 0.39 11.05 -13.15
C ASN A 40 0.13 12.53 -13.47
N THR A 41 -1.13 12.85 -13.80
CA THR A 41 -1.52 14.20 -14.25
C THR A 41 -1.40 15.27 -13.16
N TRP A 42 -1.30 14.87 -11.88
CA TRP A 42 -1.13 15.82 -10.77
C TRP A 42 0.31 16.32 -10.62
N ASP A 43 1.31 15.57 -11.10
CA ASP A 43 2.74 15.92 -11.12
C ASP A 43 3.26 16.56 -9.82
N ILE A 44 2.82 16.01 -8.68
CA ILE A 44 3.14 16.56 -7.34
C ILE A 44 4.55 16.16 -6.89
N ALA A 45 5.00 14.96 -7.27
CA ALA A 45 6.30 14.43 -6.90
C ALA A 45 6.88 13.58 -8.04
N LYS A 46 8.21 13.47 -8.06
CA LYS A 46 8.91 12.58 -8.96
C LYS A 46 9.31 11.31 -8.22
N LYS A 47 9.40 10.19 -8.94
CA LYS A 47 9.82 8.90 -8.34
C LYS A 47 11.19 8.96 -7.69
N GLU A 48 12.08 9.83 -8.18
CA GLU A 48 13.43 10.05 -7.64
C GLU A 48 13.41 10.67 -6.23
N ASP A 49 12.34 11.40 -5.90
CA ASP A 49 12.17 12.08 -4.61
C ASP A 49 11.61 11.15 -3.52
N ILE A 50 11.11 9.97 -3.91
CA ILE A 50 10.46 9.04 -2.98
C ILE A 50 11.50 8.29 -2.15
N LYS A 51 11.33 8.35 -0.83
CA LYS A 51 12.10 7.55 0.14
C LYS A 51 11.13 6.73 0.98
N CYS A 52 11.24 5.40 0.88
CA CYS A 52 10.36 4.48 1.61
C CYS A 52 11.04 3.13 1.85
N GLN A 53 10.58 2.40 2.85
CA GLN A 53 11.00 1.04 3.18
C GLN A 53 10.03 -0.01 2.66
N TYR A 54 8.77 0.40 2.42
CA TYR A 54 7.70 -0.50 2.01
C TYR A 54 6.90 0.09 0.85
N ILE A 55 6.50 -0.77 -0.05
CA ILE A 55 5.62 -0.44 -1.18
C ILE A 55 4.47 -1.44 -1.16
N PHE A 56 3.23 -0.97 -1.07
CA PHE A 56 2.06 -1.79 -1.30
C PHE A 56 1.56 -1.57 -2.72
N VAL A 57 1.27 -2.66 -3.44
CA VAL A 57 0.67 -2.61 -4.77
C VAL A 57 -0.62 -3.40 -4.77
N SER A 58 -1.73 -2.72 -5.08
CA SER A 58 -3.06 -3.31 -5.08
C SER A 58 -3.26 -4.31 -6.23
N HIS A 59 -2.76 -3.97 -7.41
CA HIS A 59 -2.85 -4.79 -8.62
C HIS A 59 -1.84 -4.34 -9.69
N GLY A 60 -1.77 -5.05 -10.79
CA GLY A 60 -0.69 -4.91 -11.76
C GLY A 60 -0.96 -4.00 -12.96
N HIS A 61 -2.03 -3.18 -12.97
CA HIS A 61 -2.22 -2.16 -14.00
C HIS A 61 -1.13 -1.07 -13.88
N ASP A 62 -0.79 -0.46 -15.01
CA ASP A 62 0.35 0.47 -15.11
C ASP A 62 0.17 1.74 -14.27
N ASP A 63 -1.06 2.19 -14.08
CA ASP A 63 -1.43 3.35 -13.26
C ASP A 63 -1.50 3.05 -11.74
N HIS A 64 -1.15 1.83 -11.33
CA HIS A 64 -0.98 1.38 -9.93
C HIS A 64 0.40 0.78 -9.67
N TYR A 65 0.81 -0.20 -10.48
CA TYR A 65 2.15 -0.77 -10.41
C TYR A 65 3.23 0.27 -10.67
N GLY A 66 2.99 1.14 -11.65
CA GLY A 66 3.72 2.36 -11.96
C GLY A 66 5.23 2.27 -11.79
N ASP A 67 5.76 3.13 -10.93
CA ASP A 67 7.21 3.25 -10.66
C ASP A 67 7.72 2.29 -9.58
N THR A 68 6.95 1.25 -9.23
CA THR A 68 7.26 0.26 -8.17
C THR A 68 8.69 -0.26 -8.28
N GLU A 69 9.10 -0.73 -9.47
CA GLU A 69 10.42 -1.35 -9.63
C GLU A 69 11.58 -0.37 -9.43
N TYR A 70 11.40 0.85 -9.93
CA TYR A 70 12.39 1.91 -9.76
C TYR A 70 12.56 2.27 -8.28
N ILE A 71 11.44 2.60 -7.61
CA ILE A 71 11.43 3.01 -6.21
C ILE A 71 11.95 1.88 -5.31
N ALA A 72 11.52 0.63 -5.56
CA ALA A 72 11.98 -0.53 -4.79
C ALA A 72 13.49 -0.69 -4.84
N LYS A 73 14.11 -0.59 -6.03
CA LYS A 73 15.55 -0.75 -6.22
C LYS A 73 16.36 0.40 -5.62
N GLU A 74 15.90 1.64 -5.82
CA GLU A 74 16.59 2.83 -5.30
C GLU A 74 16.57 2.94 -3.76
N ASN A 75 15.58 2.31 -3.11
CA ASN A 75 15.40 2.39 -1.66
C ASN A 75 15.65 1.06 -0.94
N ASP A 76 15.97 -0.03 -1.65
CA ASP A 76 15.94 -1.41 -1.13
C ASP A 76 14.59 -1.72 -0.42
N ALA A 77 13.50 -1.17 -0.96
CA ALA A 77 12.19 -1.27 -0.36
C ALA A 77 11.55 -2.64 -0.61
N LEU A 78 10.76 -3.12 0.36
CA LEU A 78 10.03 -4.38 0.25
C LEU A 78 8.68 -4.13 -0.43
N VAL A 79 8.47 -4.76 -1.60
CA VAL A 79 7.18 -4.76 -2.29
C VAL A 79 6.25 -5.78 -1.67
N ILE A 80 5.08 -5.35 -1.23
CA ILE A 80 4.02 -6.18 -0.61
C ILE A 80 2.83 -6.20 -1.57
N SER A 81 2.40 -7.37 -2.01
CA SER A 81 1.26 -7.50 -2.92
C SER A 81 0.73 -8.95 -2.96
N THR A 82 -0.26 -9.20 -3.84
CA THR A 82 -0.69 -10.56 -4.20
C THR A 82 0.44 -11.34 -4.86
N ALA A 83 0.36 -12.66 -4.84
CA ALA A 83 1.45 -13.55 -5.28
C ALA A 83 1.96 -13.23 -6.69
N GLU A 84 1.06 -12.96 -7.64
CA GLU A 84 1.41 -12.72 -9.04
C GLU A 84 2.07 -11.33 -9.23
N VAL A 85 1.56 -10.31 -8.55
CA VAL A 85 2.13 -8.95 -8.60
C VAL A 85 3.48 -8.90 -7.88
N ALA A 86 3.59 -9.53 -6.69
CA ALA A 86 4.86 -9.68 -5.98
C ALA A 86 5.86 -10.48 -6.80
N GLY A 87 5.40 -11.53 -7.51
CA GLY A 87 6.20 -12.32 -8.44
C GLY A 87 6.74 -11.49 -9.62
N LYS A 88 5.94 -10.58 -10.18
CA LYS A 88 6.38 -9.62 -11.21
C LYS A 88 7.52 -8.73 -10.68
N ALA A 89 7.36 -8.18 -9.47
CA ALA A 89 8.40 -7.36 -8.85
C ALA A 89 9.68 -8.15 -8.54
N ALA A 90 9.54 -9.39 -8.03
CA ALA A 90 10.68 -10.27 -7.77
C ALA A 90 11.43 -10.66 -9.04
N ALA A 91 10.72 -10.93 -10.14
CA ALA A 91 11.31 -11.22 -11.45
C ALA A 91 12.10 -10.03 -12.01
N ALA A 92 11.70 -8.81 -11.65
CA ALA A 92 12.44 -7.58 -11.96
C ALA A 92 13.62 -7.31 -11.02
N GLY A 93 13.87 -8.17 -10.02
CA GLY A 93 14.98 -8.05 -9.08
C GLY A 93 14.69 -7.23 -7.83
N CYS A 94 13.41 -6.95 -7.53
CA CYS A 94 13.01 -6.27 -6.31
C CYS A 94 12.87 -7.27 -5.15
N ARG A 95 13.05 -6.80 -3.91
CA ARG A 95 12.60 -7.53 -2.73
C ARG A 95 11.08 -7.55 -2.73
N ALA A 96 10.47 -8.71 -2.55
CA ALA A 96 9.02 -8.83 -2.59
C ALA A 96 8.49 -9.80 -1.54
N HIS A 97 7.33 -9.49 -0.98
CA HIS A 97 6.59 -10.31 -0.04
C HIS A 97 5.20 -10.60 -0.61
N ALA A 98 5.00 -11.84 -1.03
CA ALA A 98 3.73 -12.31 -1.58
C ALA A 98 2.75 -12.63 -0.47
N MET A 99 1.52 -12.14 -0.60
CA MET A 99 0.42 -12.41 0.33
C MET A 99 -0.79 -12.97 -0.39
N HIS A 100 -1.61 -13.73 0.32
CA HIS A 100 -2.92 -14.21 -0.16
C HIS A 100 -4.05 -13.32 0.34
N LEU A 101 -5.13 -13.23 -0.43
CA LEU A 101 -6.36 -12.58 0.03
C LEU A 101 -6.84 -13.20 1.35
N GLY A 102 -7.20 -12.34 2.31
CA GLY A 102 -7.57 -12.73 3.68
C GLY A 102 -6.37 -12.94 4.62
N GLY A 103 -5.15 -13.09 4.10
CA GLY A 103 -3.93 -13.24 4.90
C GLY A 103 -3.55 -11.97 5.64
N LYS A 104 -2.92 -12.12 6.81
CA LYS A 104 -2.29 -11.07 7.60
C LYS A 104 -0.83 -11.41 7.83
N PHE A 105 0.03 -10.42 7.75
CA PHE A 105 1.45 -10.55 8.11
C PHE A 105 1.89 -9.36 8.98
N ASP A 106 2.71 -9.65 9.98
CA ASP A 106 3.23 -8.64 10.90
C ASP A 106 4.62 -8.18 10.42
N PHE A 107 4.80 -6.86 10.33
CA PHE A 107 6.04 -6.16 9.98
C PHE A 107 6.51 -5.32 11.16
N GLU A 108 7.67 -4.70 11.06
CA GLU A 108 8.21 -3.85 12.13
C GLU A 108 7.33 -2.63 12.46
N PHE A 109 6.58 -2.12 11.47
CA PHE A 109 5.66 -0.98 11.64
C PHE A 109 4.28 -1.38 12.18
N GLY A 110 3.95 -2.66 12.25
CA GLY A 110 2.63 -3.18 12.58
C GLY A 110 2.23 -4.31 11.67
N SER A 111 1.14 -4.20 10.89
CA SER A 111 0.71 -5.32 10.06
C SER A 111 0.01 -4.90 8.76
N VAL A 112 0.01 -5.80 7.79
CA VAL A 112 -0.80 -5.71 6.57
C VAL A 112 -1.73 -6.92 6.51
N ARG A 113 -3.01 -6.66 6.24
CA ARG A 113 -4.01 -7.69 5.90
C ARG A 113 -4.51 -7.45 4.50
N MET A 114 -4.37 -8.46 3.63
CA MET A 114 -4.94 -8.41 2.29
C MET A 114 -6.45 -8.62 2.34
N VAL A 115 -7.19 -7.79 1.63
CA VAL A 115 -8.65 -7.91 1.49
C VAL A 115 -9.04 -7.95 0.01
N PRO A 116 -10.19 -8.57 -0.34
CA PRO A 116 -10.66 -8.63 -1.72
C PRO A 116 -10.90 -7.24 -2.32
N ALA A 117 -10.67 -7.14 -3.64
CA ALA A 117 -11.13 -6.06 -4.50
C ALA A 117 -11.79 -6.64 -5.76
N PHE A 118 -12.86 -6.03 -6.24
CA PHE A 118 -13.54 -6.43 -7.46
C PHE A 118 -13.07 -5.56 -8.61
N HIS A 119 -11.95 -5.96 -9.20
CA HIS A 119 -11.30 -5.27 -10.31
C HIS A 119 -10.41 -6.25 -11.10
N GLY A 120 -9.93 -5.83 -12.25
CA GLY A 120 -8.94 -6.58 -13.04
C GLY A 120 -7.59 -6.66 -12.33
N ALA A 121 -6.90 -7.77 -12.45
CA ALA A 121 -5.62 -7.96 -11.77
C ALA A 121 -4.43 -7.23 -12.43
N GLY A 122 -4.53 -6.88 -13.71
CA GLY A 122 -3.42 -6.32 -14.50
C GLY A 122 -2.23 -7.26 -14.71
N VAL A 123 -2.32 -8.50 -14.21
CA VAL A 123 -1.33 -9.57 -14.41
C VAL A 123 -2.05 -10.91 -14.66
N PRO A 124 -1.51 -11.81 -15.50
CA PRO A 124 -2.11 -13.10 -15.76
C PRO A 124 -2.26 -13.95 -14.49
N GLY A 125 -3.46 -14.51 -14.27
CA GLY A 125 -3.76 -15.39 -13.15
C GLY A 125 -3.87 -14.70 -11.78
N GLY A 126 -3.67 -13.39 -11.71
CA GLY A 126 -3.67 -12.63 -10.47
C GLY A 126 -5.06 -12.18 -10.01
N HIS A 127 -5.08 -11.51 -8.88
CA HIS A 127 -6.24 -10.88 -8.28
C HIS A 127 -5.91 -9.44 -7.88
N ALA A 128 -6.86 -8.53 -8.05
CA ALA A 128 -6.79 -7.23 -7.42
C ALA A 128 -7.06 -7.36 -5.91
N ALA A 129 -6.45 -6.52 -5.12
CA ALA A 129 -6.58 -6.52 -3.67
C ALA A 129 -6.56 -5.11 -3.10
N GLY A 130 -7.34 -4.91 -2.04
CA GLY A 130 -7.08 -3.85 -1.08
C GLY A 130 -6.27 -4.36 0.10
N CYS A 131 -5.99 -3.48 1.06
CA CYS A 131 -5.39 -3.90 2.32
C CYS A 131 -5.92 -3.09 3.50
N ILE A 132 -5.86 -3.71 4.69
CA ILE A 132 -5.94 -3.01 5.96
C ILE A 132 -4.53 -2.99 6.54
N VAL A 133 -4.03 -1.81 6.81
CA VAL A 133 -2.70 -1.59 7.40
C VAL A 133 -2.86 -1.07 8.82
N ASP A 134 -2.27 -1.76 9.78
CA ASP A 134 -1.96 -1.21 11.08
C ASP A 134 -0.57 -0.57 10.99
N PHE A 135 -0.53 0.76 11.00
CA PHE A 135 0.73 1.51 10.91
C PHE A 135 1.00 2.20 12.25
N TYR A 136 1.71 1.50 13.14
CA TYR A 136 1.99 1.94 14.51
C TYR A 136 0.73 2.29 15.32
N GLY A 137 -0.37 1.55 15.10
CA GLY A 137 -1.64 1.73 15.79
C GLY A 137 -2.65 2.61 15.05
N ASP A 138 -2.26 3.28 13.96
CA ASP A 138 -3.20 3.96 13.06
C ASP A 138 -3.70 2.95 12.00
N ILE A 139 -5.00 2.70 11.92
CA ILE A 139 -5.61 1.68 11.05
C ILE A 139 -6.11 2.32 9.76
N LEU A 140 -5.49 1.96 8.65
CA LEU A 140 -5.85 2.44 7.31
C LEU A 140 -6.46 1.31 6.48
N TYR A 141 -7.60 1.54 5.85
CA TYR A 141 -8.09 0.74 4.74
C TYR A 141 -7.75 1.41 3.41
N PHE A 142 -6.93 0.75 2.61
CA PHE A 142 -6.65 1.12 1.23
C PHE A 142 -7.40 0.15 0.31
N ALA A 143 -8.39 0.65 -0.43
CA ALA A 143 -9.24 -0.19 -1.26
C ALA A 143 -8.58 -0.64 -2.57
N GLY A 144 -7.60 0.13 -3.06
CA GLY A 144 -7.18 0.04 -4.46
C GLY A 144 -8.35 0.36 -5.38
N ASP A 145 -8.33 -0.19 -6.58
CA ASP A 145 -9.47 -0.13 -7.48
C ASP A 145 -10.44 -1.28 -7.18
N THR A 146 -11.68 -0.93 -6.92
CA THR A 146 -12.72 -1.91 -6.63
C THR A 146 -14.11 -1.34 -6.86
N ALA A 147 -15.02 -2.17 -7.37
CA ALA A 147 -16.44 -1.92 -7.25
C ALA A 147 -16.89 -2.03 -5.78
N LEU A 148 -18.03 -1.43 -5.44
CA LEU A 148 -18.67 -1.64 -4.15
C LEU A 148 -19.17 -3.10 -4.05
N PHE A 149 -18.87 -3.75 -2.93
CA PHE A 149 -19.34 -5.11 -2.66
C PHE A 149 -19.81 -5.29 -1.20
N SER A 150 -20.71 -6.24 -0.99
CA SER A 150 -21.42 -6.41 0.28
C SER A 150 -20.50 -6.71 1.47
N ASP A 151 -19.37 -7.39 1.22
CA ASP A 151 -18.49 -7.87 2.28
C ASP A 151 -17.55 -6.79 2.81
N MET A 152 -17.53 -5.59 2.19
CA MET A 152 -16.87 -4.42 2.77
C MET A 152 -17.36 -4.12 4.20
N LYS A 153 -18.61 -4.43 4.53
CA LYS A 153 -19.15 -4.31 5.90
C LYS A 153 -18.44 -5.20 6.94
N LEU A 154 -17.70 -6.22 6.48
CA LEU A 154 -16.97 -7.13 7.36
C LEU A 154 -15.59 -6.58 7.75
N LEU A 155 -15.10 -5.55 7.07
CA LEU A 155 -13.76 -5.02 7.29
C LEU A 155 -13.56 -4.49 8.70
N ASN A 156 -14.62 -3.95 9.33
CA ASN A 156 -14.61 -3.50 10.73
C ASN A 156 -14.31 -4.62 11.75
N ARG A 157 -14.39 -5.90 11.34
CA ARG A 157 -14.00 -7.03 12.20
C ARG A 157 -12.48 -7.15 12.37
N PHE A 158 -11.72 -6.45 11.56
CA PHE A 158 -10.25 -6.49 11.59
C PHE A 158 -9.63 -5.32 12.36
N GLY A 159 -10.44 -4.44 12.94
CA GLY A 159 -10.07 -3.27 13.73
C GLY A 159 -10.95 -2.07 13.40
N ASP A 160 -10.96 -1.09 14.29
CA ASP A 160 -11.63 0.18 14.04
C ASP A 160 -10.80 0.96 13.01
N ILE A 161 -11.34 1.14 11.79
CA ILE A 161 -10.65 1.81 10.69
C ILE A 161 -10.68 3.32 10.95
N ASP A 162 -9.49 3.91 11.10
CA ASP A 162 -9.33 5.37 11.29
C ASP A 162 -9.46 6.12 9.96
N TYR A 163 -8.94 5.53 8.88
CA TYR A 163 -8.92 6.14 7.54
C TYR A 163 -9.28 5.12 6.46
N ALA A 164 -10.11 5.52 5.51
CA ALA A 164 -10.44 4.72 4.33
C ALA A 164 -10.11 5.51 3.06
N LEU A 165 -9.23 4.96 2.22
CA LEU A 165 -8.88 5.48 0.90
C LEU A 165 -9.67 4.68 -0.13
N LEU A 166 -10.64 5.34 -0.76
CA LEU A 166 -11.62 4.71 -1.64
C LEU A 166 -11.54 5.29 -3.04
N PRO A 167 -11.74 4.47 -4.11
CA PRO A 167 -11.91 4.99 -5.45
C PRO A 167 -13.24 5.76 -5.52
N ILE A 168 -13.18 6.99 -6.03
CA ILE A 168 -14.35 7.86 -6.22
C ILE A 168 -14.47 8.32 -7.68
N GLY A 169 -13.65 7.77 -8.56
CA GLY A 169 -13.72 7.93 -10.00
C GLY A 169 -14.83 7.10 -10.63
N ASP A 170 -14.85 7.04 -11.96
CA ASP A 170 -15.81 6.29 -12.77
C ASP A 170 -15.76 4.77 -12.55
#